data_2ba2d3c7c57481c7ea36b2efebae8785
#
_entry.id   2ba2d3c7c57481c7ea36b2efebae8785
#
_cell.length_a   1.000
_cell.length_b   1.000
_cell.length_c   1.000
_cell.angle_alpha   90.00
_cell.angle_beta   90.00
_cell.angle_gamma   90.00
#
_symmetry.space_group_name_H-M   'P 1'
#
loop_
_entity.id
_entity.type
_entity.pdbx_description
1 polymer ?
#
loop_
_entity_poly.entity_id
_entity_poly.type
_entity_poly.pdbx_seq_one_letter_code
_entity_poly.pdbx_strand_id
1 'polypeptide(L)'
;MSKFVLVKIETMSKEVYIVAAVRTPMGAFMGGLSTVPATELGAIAIKGALERSGVKPELVNEVFMGNVLQAGVGQAPAAQAALGAGLPNTVPCTTVNKVCASGMKSVMLGAQTIIAGDNEIVVAGGMENMSLTPHYVDGRNGTKFGNITMLDGITKDGLLDVYSKVPMGTCAEACAKEYNITREDQDNFAITSYKRAAAAWDAGKYDNEIVPVSVPQRKGDPIVISKDEEYTNVHLDKIPGLRPAFDKEGTITAANASTLNDGASALILASKEAVEKHGLKPIAKIVSYADAAQDPLWFTTAPSKAVPIALAKAGMTTKDVDFWELNQAFSVVGLANTQILGLDPEKVDVNGGAVALGHPLGSSGSRILVTLINVLKQNNAKIGGAGICNGGGGASAMIIENC
;
A
#
# COMPACT_ATOMS: atom_id res chain seq x y z
N MET A 1 46.21 19.94 -31.63
CA MET A 1 45.75 19.62 -30.29
C MET A 1 44.34 20.19 -30.10
N SER A 2 43.31 19.37 -30.29
CA SER A 2 41.92 19.78 -30.16
C SER A 2 41.56 19.76 -28.66
N LYS A 3 41.16 20.91 -28.11
CA LYS A 3 40.67 21.00 -26.73
C LYS A 3 39.25 20.42 -26.70
N PHE A 4 39.09 19.23 -26.15
CA PHE A 4 37.75 18.74 -25.75
C PHE A 4 37.24 19.62 -24.62
N VAL A 5 36.20 20.42 -24.90
CA VAL A 5 35.42 21.11 -23.85
C VAL A 5 34.50 20.05 -23.25
N LEU A 6 34.82 19.57 -22.07
CA LEU A 6 33.88 18.78 -21.25
C LEU A 6 32.74 19.73 -20.81
N VAL A 7 31.65 19.70 -21.56
CA VAL A 7 30.38 20.29 -21.07
C VAL A 7 29.90 19.40 -19.94
N LYS A 8 30.01 19.89 -18.73
CA LYS A 8 29.38 19.30 -17.55
C LYS A 8 27.87 19.46 -17.74
N ILE A 9 27.20 18.44 -18.27
CA ILE A 9 25.74 18.39 -18.27
C ILE A 9 25.35 18.16 -16.82
N GLU A 10 25.05 19.22 -16.09
CA GLU A 10 24.29 19.12 -14.85
C GLU A 10 22.86 18.70 -15.25
N THR A 11 22.63 17.40 -15.31
CA THR A 11 21.27 16.88 -15.33
C THR A 11 20.68 17.19 -13.96
N MET A 12 20.04 18.35 -13.83
CA MET A 12 19.14 18.60 -12.70
C MET A 12 18.08 17.51 -12.76
N SER A 13 18.12 16.58 -11.81
CA SER A 13 17.05 15.59 -11.65
C SER A 13 15.73 16.34 -11.49
N LYS A 14 14.75 16.07 -12.37
CA LYS A 14 13.44 16.70 -12.26
C LYS A 14 12.83 16.38 -10.90
N GLU A 15 12.30 17.41 -10.25
CA GLU A 15 11.58 17.25 -8.99
C GLU A 15 10.20 16.68 -9.24
N VAL A 16 9.78 15.75 -8.39
CA VAL A 16 8.45 15.13 -8.46
C VAL A 16 7.67 15.48 -7.20
N TYR A 17 6.55 16.15 -7.40
CA TYR A 17 5.63 16.55 -6.35
C TYR A 17 4.39 15.66 -6.31
N ILE A 18 3.83 15.48 -5.13
CA ILE A 18 2.52 14.88 -4.91
C ILE A 18 1.56 16.05 -4.67
N VAL A 19 0.52 16.15 -5.47
CA VAL A 19 -0.47 17.25 -5.39
C VAL A 19 -1.81 16.78 -4.83
N ALA A 20 -2.06 15.48 -4.77
CA ALA A 20 -3.15 14.85 -4.03
C ALA A 20 -2.77 13.44 -3.61
N ALA A 21 -3.32 13.01 -2.48
CA ALA A 21 -3.19 11.66 -1.95
C ALA A 21 -4.47 11.32 -1.18
N VAL A 22 -5.18 10.26 -1.62
CA VAL A 22 -6.46 9.85 -1.04
C VAL A 22 -6.60 8.33 -1.03
N ARG A 23 -7.53 7.84 -0.24
CA ARG A 23 -7.93 6.44 -0.22
C ARG A 23 -9.42 6.26 0.02
N THR A 24 -9.94 5.14 -0.36
CA THR A 24 -11.23 4.67 0.15
C THR A 24 -11.09 4.26 1.62
N PRO A 25 -12.18 4.10 2.37
CA PRO A 25 -12.14 3.27 3.56
C PRO A 25 -11.58 1.88 3.24
N MET A 26 -11.01 1.21 4.24
CA MET A 26 -10.64 -0.21 4.17
C MET A 26 -11.83 -1.04 4.63
N GLY A 27 -12.43 -1.79 3.70
CA GLY A 27 -13.49 -2.76 3.98
C GLY A 27 -12.93 -4.02 4.61
N ALA A 28 -13.60 -4.56 5.61
CA ALA A 28 -13.31 -5.89 6.13
C ALA A 28 -13.62 -6.96 5.09
N PHE A 29 -12.98 -8.12 5.20
CA PHE A 29 -13.27 -9.26 4.34
C PHE A 29 -14.74 -9.67 4.44
N MET A 30 -15.42 -9.74 3.29
CA MET A 30 -16.87 -9.96 3.19
C MET A 30 -17.71 -8.87 3.90
N GLY A 31 -17.13 -7.69 4.15
CA GLY A 31 -17.76 -6.53 4.79
C GLY A 31 -18.44 -5.58 3.81
N GLY A 32 -18.55 -4.31 4.19
CA GLY A 32 -19.33 -3.28 3.49
C GLY A 32 -18.87 -2.99 2.06
N LEU A 33 -17.59 -3.20 1.72
CA LEU A 33 -17.05 -3.02 0.37
C LEU A 33 -17.00 -4.31 -0.47
N SER A 34 -17.41 -5.45 0.08
CA SER A 34 -17.23 -6.77 -0.52
C SER A 34 -17.86 -6.95 -1.90
N THR A 35 -18.86 -6.14 -2.25
CA THR A 35 -19.57 -6.22 -3.55
C THR A 35 -19.06 -5.20 -4.58
N VAL A 36 -18.13 -4.32 -4.21
CA VAL A 36 -17.62 -3.26 -5.08
C VAL A 36 -16.33 -3.74 -5.76
N PRO A 37 -16.29 -3.90 -7.08
CA PRO A 37 -15.10 -4.37 -7.78
C PRO A 37 -13.86 -3.52 -7.50
N ALA A 38 -12.68 -4.14 -7.46
CA ALA A 38 -11.41 -3.44 -7.24
C ALA A 38 -11.24 -2.24 -8.19
N THR A 39 -11.63 -2.39 -9.45
CA THR A 39 -11.53 -1.33 -10.47
C THR A 39 -12.48 -0.16 -10.19
N GLU A 40 -13.64 -0.41 -9.59
CA GLU A 40 -14.57 0.64 -9.17
C GLU A 40 -14.05 1.36 -7.92
N LEU A 41 -13.50 0.64 -6.93
CA LEU A 41 -12.80 1.26 -5.79
C LEU A 41 -11.63 2.13 -6.28
N GLY A 42 -10.85 1.63 -7.25
CA GLY A 42 -9.78 2.39 -7.91
C GLY A 42 -10.29 3.65 -8.60
N ALA A 43 -11.41 3.56 -9.32
CA ALA A 43 -12.04 4.71 -9.98
C ALA A 43 -12.46 5.79 -8.97
N ILE A 44 -13.06 5.37 -7.85
CA ILE A 44 -13.47 6.29 -6.77
C ILE A 44 -12.26 7.01 -6.18
N ALA A 45 -11.18 6.28 -5.90
CA ALA A 45 -9.94 6.87 -5.38
C ALA A 45 -9.31 7.86 -6.38
N ILE A 46 -9.20 7.48 -7.66
CA ILE A 46 -8.66 8.36 -8.72
C ILE A 46 -9.52 9.63 -8.84
N LYS A 47 -10.83 9.48 -8.92
CA LYS A 47 -11.77 10.62 -9.01
C LYS A 47 -11.61 11.55 -7.81
N GLY A 48 -11.56 11.01 -6.60
CA GLY A 48 -11.33 11.80 -5.39
C GLY A 48 -9.98 12.51 -5.38
N ALA A 49 -8.92 11.90 -5.93
CA ALA A 49 -7.62 12.55 -6.07
C ALA A 49 -7.65 13.71 -7.07
N LEU A 50 -8.33 13.53 -8.21
CA LEU A 50 -8.52 14.60 -9.20
C LEU A 50 -9.32 15.77 -8.62
N GLU A 51 -10.42 15.50 -7.92
CA GLU A 51 -11.24 16.53 -7.28
C GLU A 51 -10.45 17.31 -6.22
N ARG A 52 -9.65 16.64 -5.39
CA ARG A 52 -8.85 17.31 -4.35
C ARG A 52 -7.67 18.11 -4.88
N SER A 53 -7.05 17.65 -5.96
CA SER A 53 -5.93 18.39 -6.59
C SER A 53 -6.39 19.54 -7.48
N GLY A 54 -7.63 19.50 -7.98
CA GLY A 54 -8.11 20.37 -9.04
C GLY A 54 -7.47 20.08 -10.41
N VAL A 55 -6.74 18.98 -10.56
CA VAL A 55 -6.17 18.55 -11.84
C VAL A 55 -7.31 18.11 -12.77
N LYS A 56 -7.36 18.72 -13.96
CA LYS A 56 -8.34 18.32 -14.98
C LYS A 56 -7.96 16.96 -15.57
N PRO A 57 -8.91 16.04 -15.80
CA PRO A 57 -8.63 14.71 -16.34
C PRO A 57 -7.80 14.72 -17.63
N GLU A 58 -7.98 15.72 -18.49
CA GLU A 58 -7.27 15.86 -19.76
C GLU A 58 -5.78 16.19 -19.62
N LEU A 59 -5.34 16.60 -18.44
CA LEU A 59 -3.93 16.91 -18.16
C LEU A 59 -3.13 15.67 -17.71
N VAL A 60 -3.81 14.56 -17.39
CA VAL A 60 -3.15 13.32 -16.97
C VAL A 60 -2.51 12.66 -18.18
N ASN A 61 -1.21 12.40 -18.09
CA ASN A 61 -0.45 11.76 -19.18
C ASN A 61 -0.48 10.24 -19.11
N GLU A 62 -0.45 9.65 -17.91
CA GLU A 62 -0.40 8.20 -17.71
C GLU A 62 -0.97 7.79 -16.36
N VAL A 63 -1.40 6.52 -16.25
CA VAL A 63 -1.95 5.92 -15.02
C VAL A 63 -1.23 4.63 -14.69
N PHE A 64 -0.73 4.50 -13.45
CA PHE A 64 -0.20 3.27 -12.89
C PHE A 64 -1.04 2.84 -11.68
N MET A 65 -1.68 1.68 -11.75
CA MET A 65 -2.47 1.16 -10.62
C MET A 65 -2.01 -0.25 -10.23
N GLY A 66 -1.67 -0.41 -8.96
CA GLY A 66 -1.38 -1.70 -8.35
C GLY A 66 -2.65 -2.56 -8.24
N ASN A 67 -2.57 -3.82 -8.63
CA ASN A 67 -3.60 -4.82 -8.40
C ASN A 67 -2.97 -6.21 -8.44
N VAL A 68 -3.22 -7.04 -7.44
CA VAL A 68 -2.55 -8.34 -7.26
C VAL A 68 -3.45 -9.48 -7.70
N LEU A 69 -4.66 -9.54 -7.18
CA LEU A 69 -5.63 -10.63 -7.40
C LEU A 69 -6.50 -10.29 -8.62
N GLN A 70 -5.97 -10.56 -9.82
CA GLN A 70 -6.55 -10.08 -11.07
C GLN A 70 -7.52 -11.05 -11.73
N ALA A 71 -7.65 -12.28 -11.25
CA ALA A 71 -8.56 -13.24 -11.84
C ALA A 71 -10.03 -12.78 -11.69
N GLY A 72 -10.75 -12.80 -12.80
CA GLY A 72 -12.15 -12.34 -12.83
C GLY A 72 -12.33 -10.82 -12.87
N VAL A 73 -11.29 -10.01 -12.72
CA VAL A 73 -11.37 -8.54 -12.74
C VAL A 73 -11.58 -8.00 -14.16
N GLY A 74 -11.23 -8.77 -15.18
CA GLY A 74 -11.32 -8.37 -16.59
C GLY A 74 -9.98 -7.84 -17.13
N GLN A 75 -10.00 -7.40 -18.39
CA GLN A 75 -8.79 -6.87 -19.04
C GLN A 75 -8.40 -5.50 -18.50
N ALA A 76 -7.10 -5.24 -18.39
CA ALA A 76 -6.52 -3.94 -18.09
C ALA A 76 -7.15 -3.23 -16.86
N PRO A 77 -7.07 -3.77 -15.66
CA PRO A 77 -7.71 -3.21 -14.47
C PRO A 77 -7.42 -1.72 -14.24
N ALA A 78 -6.19 -1.27 -14.49
CA ALA A 78 -5.84 0.16 -14.38
C ALA A 78 -6.62 1.05 -15.35
N ALA A 79 -6.84 0.57 -16.59
CA ALA A 79 -7.63 1.31 -17.59
C ALA A 79 -9.11 1.35 -17.19
N GLN A 80 -9.67 0.27 -16.64
CA GLN A 80 -11.04 0.26 -16.12
C GLN A 80 -11.21 1.32 -15.02
N ALA A 81 -10.27 1.38 -14.06
CA ALA A 81 -10.29 2.37 -12.98
C ALA A 81 -10.16 3.81 -13.53
N ALA A 82 -9.25 4.04 -14.47
CA ALA A 82 -9.02 5.35 -15.08
C ALA A 82 -10.27 5.86 -15.83
N LEU A 83 -10.85 5.02 -16.70
CA LEU A 83 -12.07 5.36 -17.44
C LEU A 83 -13.27 5.56 -16.50
N GLY A 84 -13.41 4.70 -15.49
CA GLY A 84 -14.45 4.85 -14.45
C GLY A 84 -14.33 6.15 -13.64
N ALA A 85 -13.12 6.68 -13.50
CA ALA A 85 -12.86 7.96 -12.86
C ALA A 85 -13.10 9.17 -13.79
N GLY A 86 -13.37 8.94 -15.08
CA GLY A 86 -13.62 10.00 -16.07
C GLY A 86 -12.38 10.49 -16.81
N LEU A 87 -11.25 9.77 -16.76
CA LEU A 87 -10.10 10.12 -17.59
C LEU A 87 -10.40 9.82 -19.07
N PRO A 88 -9.79 10.59 -20.01
CA PRO A 88 -9.90 10.31 -21.43
C PRO A 88 -9.39 8.91 -21.81
N ASN A 89 -10.01 8.28 -22.80
CA ASN A 89 -9.60 6.96 -23.31
C ASN A 89 -8.26 6.98 -24.09
N THR A 90 -7.67 8.16 -24.23
CA THR A 90 -6.34 8.37 -24.83
C THR A 90 -5.22 8.28 -23.81
N VAL A 91 -5.53 8.20 -22.51
CA VAL A 91 -4.52 8.10 -21.44
C VAL A 91 -4.02 6.66 -21.33
N PRO A 92 -2.72 6.38 -21.54
CA PRO A 92 -2.13 5.07 -21.32
C PRO A 92 -2.29 4.63 -19.85
N CYS A 93 -2.57 3.35 -19.64
CA CYS A 93 -2.77 2.80 -18.30
C CYS A 93 -2.02 1.48 -18.14
N THR A 94 -1.29 1.34 -17.02
CA THR A 94 -0.53 0.13 -16.71
C THR A 94 -0.95 -0.44 -15.36
N THR A 95 -1.34 -1.71 -15.33
CA THR A 95 -1.57 -2.44 -14.08
C THR A 95 -0.25 -3.02 -13.59
N VAL A 96 0.09 -2.74 -12.32
CA VAL A 96 1.34 -3.14 -11.69
C VAL A 96 1.10 -4.25 -10.67
N ASN A 97 1.84 -5.34 -10.77
CA ASN A 97 1.84 -6.37 -9.74
C ASN A 97 3.25 -6.60 -9.19
N LYS A 98 3.47 -6.16 -7.98
CA LYS A 98 4.63 -6.46 -7.13
C LYS A 98 4.13 -6.96 -5.76
N VAL A 99 3.09 -7.80 -5.76
CA VAL A 99 2.39 -8.28 -4.57
C VAL A 99 2.04 -7.09 -3.66
N CYS A 100 2.27 -7.16 -2.34
CA CYS A 100 1.91 -6.11 -1.38
C CYS A 100 2.49 -4.71 -1.70
N ALA A 101 3.64 -4.65 -2.39
CA ALA A 101 4.30 -3.39 -2.74
C ALA A 101 3.78 -2.76 -4.05
N SER A 102 2.76 -3.33 -4.72
CA SER A 102 2.27 -2.87 -6.02
C SER A 102 1.90 -1.39 -6.04
N GLY A 103 1.17 -0.90 -5.05
CA GLY A 103 0.77 0.50 -4.96
C GLY A 103 1.95 1.46 -4.83
N MET A 104 2.95 1.15 -4.00
CA MET A 104 4.16 1.97 -3.91
C MET A 104 4.99 1.88 -5.19
N LYS A 105 5.07 0.69 -5.81
CA LYS A 105 5.77 0.54 -7.10
C LYS A 105 5.11 1.36 -8.19
N SER A 106 3.79 1.48 -8.21
CA SER A 106 3.06 2.37 -9.12
C SER A 106 3.49 3.82 -8.95
N VAL A 107 3.61 4.30 -7.71
CA VAL A 107 4.11 5.66 -7.41
C VAL A 107 5.56 5.83 -7.86
N MET A 108 6.42 4.82 -7.64
CA MET A 108 7.82 4.84 -8.10
C MET A 108 7.91 4.91 -9.63
N LEU A 109 7.10 4.14 -10.36
CA LEU A 109 7.06 4.16 -11.83
C LEU A 109 6.59 5.52 -12.34
N GLY A 110 5.51 6.07 -11.77
CA GLY A 110 5.05 7.41 -12.11
C GLY A 110 6.11 8.48 -11.89
N ALA A 111 6.83 8.43 -10.76
CA ALA A 111 7.95 9.33 -10.51
C ALA A 111 9.10 9.14 -11.53
N GLN A 112 9.41 7.90 -11.92
CA GLN A 112 10.43 7.60 -12.92
C GLN A 112 10.11 8.19 -14.29
N THR A 113 8.86 8.09 -14.76
CA THR A 113 8.44 8.66 -16.05
C THR A 113 8.50 10.20 -16.05
N ILE A 114 8.18 10.84 -14.92
CA ILE A 114 8.33 12.29 -14.76
C ILE A 114 9.82 12.69 -14.77
N ILE A 115 10.67 11.98 -14.03
CA ILE A 115 12.12 12.24 -13.98
C ILE A 115 12.75 12.03 -15.37
N ALA A 116 12.33 10.99 -16.10
CA ALA A 116 12.79 10.72 -17.46
C ALA A 116 12.33 11.80 -18.47
N GLY A 117 11.26 12.52 -18.16
CA GLY A 117 10.70 13.57 -19.02
C GLY A 117 9.62 13.06 -19.97
N ASP A 118 9.17 11.83 -19.82
CA ASP A 118 8.09 11.26 -20.63
C ASP A 118 6.72 11.85 -20.25
N ASN A 119 6.52 12.15 -18.96
CA ASN A 119 5.26 12.64 -18.42
C ASN A 119 5.44 13.90 -17.56
N GLU A 120 4.39 14.70 -17.44
CA GLU A 120 4.31 15.88 -16.55
C GLU A 120 3.36 15.62 -15.37
N ILE A 121 2.23 14.93 -15.59
CA ILE A 121 1.21 14.62 -14.57
C ILE A 121 0.82 13.15 -14.69
N VAL A 122 0.94 12.41 -13.59
CA VAL A 122 0.69 10.95 -13.53
C VAL A 122 -0.25 10.65 -12.36
N VAL A 123 -1.23 9.79 -12.60
CA VAL A 123 -2.00 9.15 -11.53
C VAL A 123 -1.32 7.83 -11.16
N ALA A 124 -1.02 7.64 -9.88
CA ALA A 124 -0.41 6.43 -9.38
C ALA A 124 -1.08 5.96 -8.09
N GLY A 125 -1.32 4.68 -7.97
CA GLY A 125 -2.01 4.15 -6.79
C GLY A 125 -2.12 2.63 -6.79
N GLY A 126 -3.16 2.14 -6.15
CA GLY A 126 -3.47 0.72 -6.14
C GLY A 126 -4.88 0.44 -5.63
N MET A 127 -5.36 -0.73 -5.94
CA MET A 127 -6.71 -1.19 -5.66
C MET A 127 -6.71 -2.69 -5.45
N GLU A 128 -7.56 -3.16 -4.58
CA GLU A 128 -7.79 -4.60 -4.34
C GLU A 128 -9.21 -4.83 -3.83
N ASN A 129 -9.83 -5.91 -4.25
CA ASN A 129 -10.99 -6.47 -3.56
C ASN A 129 -10.72 -7.96 -3.34
N MET A 130 -10.35 -8.31 -2.11
CA MET A 130 -10.02 -9.70 -1.75
C MET A 130 -11.30 -10.52 -1.57
N SER A 131 -12.42 -9.87 -1.22
CA SER A 131 -13.72 -10.52 -1.04
C SER A 131 -14.30 -11.08 -2.35
N LEU A 132 -13.97 -10.49 -3.51
CA LEU A 132 -14.43 -10.94 -4.82
C LEU A 132 -13.45 -11.88 -5.53
N THR A 133 -12.34 -12.23 -4.92
CA THR A 133 -11.35 -13.12 -5.52
C THR A 133 -11.95 -14.51 -5.73
N PRO A 134 -11.93 -15.06 -6.96
CA PRO A 134 -12.55 -16.35 -7.24
C PRO A 134 -11.71 -17.52 -6.73
N HIS A 135 -12.37 -18.66 -6.59
CA HIS A 135 -11.71 -19.96 -6.50
C HIS A 135 -11.41 -20.50 -7.90
N TYR A 136 -10.28 -21.16 -8.08
CA TYR A 136 -9.81 -21.70 -9.36
C TYR A 136 -10.06 -23.20 -9.47
N VAL A 137 -10.40 -23.61 -10.68
CA VAL A 137 -10.42 -25.01 -11.09
C VAL A 137 -9.66 -25.14 -12.42
N ASP A 138 -8.81 -26.17 -12.55
CA ASP A 138 -8.17 -26.49 -13.83
C ASP A 138 -9.16 -27.20 -14.76
N GLY A 139 -10.05 -26.37 -15.37
CA GLY A 139 -11.10 -26.89 -16.26
C GLY A 139 -10.63 -27.22 -17.67
N ARG A 140 -9.48 -26.69 -18.14
CA ARG A 140 -9.00 -26.95 -19.51
C ARG A 140 -8.47 -28.37 -19.67
N ASN A 141 -7.80 -28.93 -18.65
CA ASN A 141 -7.31 -30.30 -18.66
C ASN A 141 -8.41 -31.31 -18.29
N GLY A 142 -9.47 -30.85 -17.66
CA GLY A 142 -10.60 -31.65 -17.22
C GLY A 142 -10.24 -32.69 -16.15
N THR A 143 -11.26 -33.25 -15.54
CA THR A 143 -11.14 -34.39 -14.63
C THR A 143 -11.96 -35.54 -15.20
N LYS A 144 -11.29 -36.58 -15.67
CA LYS A 144 -11.96 -37.72 -16.30
C LYS A 144 -12.75 -38.56 -15.30
N PHE A 145 -12.28 -38.61 -14.04
CA PHE A 145 -12.89 -39.40 -12.97
C PHE A 145 -12.48 -38.89 -11.61
N GLY A 146 -13.34 -38.95 -10.60
CA GLY A 146 -13.10 -38.51 -9.23
C GLY A 146 -13.50 -37.06 -8.95
N ASN A 147 -13.11 -36.57 -7.79
CA ASN A 147 -13.48 -35.24 -7.30
C ASN A 147 -12.69 -34.12 -7.99
N ILE A 148 -13.30 -32.93 -8.08
CA ILE A 148 -12.62 -31.69 -8.50
C ILE A 148 -12.30 -30.89 -7.23
N THR A 149 -11.05 -30.47 -7.10
CA THR A 149 -10.61 -29.55 -6.04
C THR A 149 -10.57 -28.14 -6.59
N MET A 150 -11.19 -27.19 -5.89
CA MET A 150 -11.08 -25.76 -6.16
C MET A 150 -10.00 -25.16 -5.27
N LEU A 151 -9.17 -24.29 -5.84
CA LEU A 151 -8.10 -23.58 -5.16
C LEU A 151 -8.56 -22.17 -4.84
N ASP A 152 -8.37 -21.74 -3.59
CA ASP A 152 -8.61 -20.34 -3.21
C ASP A 152 -7.61 -19.41 -3.91
N GLY A 153 -8.13 -18.46 -4.71
CA GLY A 153 -7.31 -17.51 -5.47
C GLY A 153 -6.52 -16.56 -4.57
N ILE A 154 -7.04 -16.19 -3.41
CA ILE A 154 -6.31 -15.35 -2.43
C ILE A 154 -5.06 -16.08 -1.97
N THR A 155 -5.23 -17.31 -1.54
CA THR A 155 -4.10 -18.16 -1.10
C THR A 155 -3.13 -18.39 -2.26
N LYS A 156 -3.64 -18.80 -3.41
CA LYS A 156 -2.81 -19.22 -4.56
C LYS A 156 -1.92 -18.11 -5.09
N ASP A 157 -2.47 -16.90 -5.26
CA ASP A 157 -1.80 -15.79 -5.96
C ASP A 157 -1.28 -14.69 -5.02
N GLY A 158 -1.77 -14.67 -3.77
CA GLY A 158 -1.43 -13.60 -2.82
C GLY A 158 -0.68 -14.05 -1.57
N LEU A 159 -1.06 -15.20 -0.95
CA LEU A 159 -0.68 -15.52 0.42
C LEU A 159 0.09 -16.84 0.59
N LEU A 160 0.51 -17.47 -0.50
CA LEU A 160 1.33 -18.68 -0.49
C LEU A 160 2.74 -18.36 -1.02
N ASP A 161 3.77 -18.67 -0.24
CA ASP A 161 5.13 -18.70 -0.78
C ASP A 161 5.27 -19.88 -1.76
N VAL A 162 5.54 -19.55 -3.02
CA VAL A 162 5.55 -20.54 -4.10
C VAL A 162 6.76 -21.47 -4.06
N TYR A 163 7.83 -21.08 -3.38
CA TYR A 163 9.08 -21.82 -3.31
C TYR A 163 9.03 -22.88 -2.19
N SER A 164 8.71 -22.45 -0.98
CA SER A 164 8.55 -23.34 0.18
C SER A 164 7.16 -23.98 0.28
N LYS A 165 6.17 -23.46 -0.47
CA LYS A 165 4.77 -23.90 -0.49
C LYS A 165 4.08 -23.81 0.87
N VAL A 166 4.42 -22.78 1.63
CA VAL A 166 3.83 -22.48 2.94
C VAL A 166 3.09 -21.14 2.92
N PRO A 167 2.08 -20.95 3.80
CA PRO A 167 1.45 -19.64 3.98
C PRO A 167 2.44 -18.59 4.42
N MET A 168 2.17 -17.31 4.06
CA MET A 168 3.00 -16.16 4.49
C MET A 168 3.14 -16.07 6.01
N GLY A 169 2.13 -16.50 6.78
CA GLY A 169 2.21 -16.56 8.24
C GLY A 169 3.27 -17.54 8.77
N THR A 170 3.56 -18.62 8.06
CA THR A 170 4.67 -19.54 8.42
C THR A 170 6.04 -18.85 8.27
N CYS A 171 6.20 -18.00 7.24
CA CYS A 171 7.39 -17.16 7.11
C CYS A 171 7.47 -16.11 8.25
N ALA A 172 6.31 -15.59 8.68
CA ALA A 172 6.25 -14.69 9.83
C ALA A 172 6.63 -15.38 11.15
N GLU A 173 6.25 -16.65 11.37
CA GLU A 173 6.72 -17.45 12.52
C GLU A 173 8.24 -17.64 12.49
N ALA A 174 8.83 -17.90 11.32
CA ALA A 174 10.28 -17.99 11.18
C ALA A 174 10.97 -16.67 11.59
N CYS A 175 10.41 -15.53 11.21
CA CYS A 175 10.90 -14.20 11.60
C CYS A 175 10.78 -13.98 13.11
N ALA A 176 9.66 -14.34 13.72
CA ALA A 176 9.46 -14.21 15.17
C ALA A 176 10.54 -15.00 15.95
N LYS A 177 10.84 -16.20 15.50
CA LYS A 177 11.86 -17.05 16.09
C LYS A 177 13.26 -16.46 15.92
N GLU A 178 13.62 -16.01 14.72
CA GLU A 178 14.97 -15.49 14.41
C GLU A 178 15.28 -14.22 15.20
N TYR A 179 14.30 -13.32 15.34
CA TYR A 179 14.48 -12.04 16.04
C TYR A 179 14.06 -12.07 17.51
N ASN A 180 13.73 -13.27 18.06
CA ASN A 180 13.29 -13.46 19.44
C ASN A 180 12.09 -12.57 19.82
N ILE A 181 11.15 -12.38 18.89
CA ILE A 181 9.92 -11.63 19.11
C ILE A 181 8.85 -12.58 19.65
N THR A 182 8.45 -12.34 20.87
CA THR A 182 7.50 -13.22 21.58
C THR A 182 6.06 -13.03 21.09
N ARG A 183 5.19 -13.94 21.48
CA ARG A 183 3.75 -13.78 21.29
C ARG A 183 3.22 -12.52 21.98
N GLU A 184 3.67 -12.27 23.20
CA GLU A 184 3.28 -11.09 23.99
C GLU A 184 3.70 -9.79 23.30
N ASP A 185 4.92 -9.72 22.75
CA ASP A 185 5.38 -8.55 22.00
C ASP A 185 4.46 -8.26 20.81
N GLN A 186 4.08 -9.29 20.07
CA GLN A 186 3.22 -9.18 18.88
C GLN A 186 1.79 -8.77 19.25
N ASP A 187 1.23 -9.34 20.31
CA ASP A 187 -0.10 -8.98 20.79
C ASP A 187 -0.14 -7.54 21.32
N ASN A 188 0.88 -7.10 22.06
CA ASN A 188 1.01 -5.73 22.54
C ASN A 188 1.17 -4.73 21.40
N PHE A 189 1.92 -5.07 20.35
CA PHE A 189 2.02 -4.29 19.14
C PHE A 189 0.67 -4.15 18.43
N ALA A 190 -0.06 -5.27 18.27
CA ALA A 190 -1.39 -5.26 17.69
C ALA A 190 -2.35 -4.39 18.49
N ILE A 191 -2.42 -4.57 19.82
CA ILE A 191 -3.25 -3.75 20.73
C ILE A 191 -2.91 -2.27 20.57
N THR A 192 -1.64 -1.91 20.45
CA THR A 192 -1.20 -0.53 20.24
C THR A 192 -1.68 0.00 18.88
N SER A 193 -1.55 -0.79 17.81
CA SER A 193 -2.05 -0.43 16.47
C SER A 193 -3.55 -0.19 16.47
N TYR A 194 -4.35 -1.07 17.08
CA TYR A 194 -5.81 -0.90 17.21
C TYR A 194 -6.19 0.34 18.02
N LYS A 195 -5.51 0.58 19.14
CA LYS A 195 -5.76 1.79 19.97
C LYS A 195 -5.42 3.08 19.22
N ARG A 196 -4.28 3.09 18.49
CA ARG A 196 -3.87 4.22 17.67
C ARG A 196 -4.87 4.49 16.54
N ALA A 197 -5.35 3.44 15.85
CA ALA A 197 -6.37 3.56 14.80
C ALA A 197 -7.69 4.12 15.35
N ALA A 198 -8.20 3.59 16.46
CA ALA A 198 -9.42 4.09 17.10
C ALA A 198 -9.27 5.56 17.51
N ALA A 199 -8.19 5.91 18.20
CA ALA A 199 -7.94 7.29 18.61
C ALA A 199 -7.78 8.26 17.41
N ALA A 200 -7.17 7.80 16.32
CA ALA A 200 -7.03 8.59 15.10
C ALA A 200 -8.39 8.84 14.42
N TRP A 201 -9.29 7.84 14.39
CA TRP A 201 -10.66 7.99 13.90
C TRP A 201 -11.47 8.92 14.78
N ASP A 202 -11.40 8.77 16.09
CA ASP A 202 -12.12 9.63 17.05
C ASP A 202 -11.66 11.09 16.96
N ALA A 203 -10.40 11.32 16.66
CA ALA A 203 -9.82 12.65 16.49
C ALA A 203 -9.96 13.23 15.06
N GLY A 204 -10.63 12.54 14.12
CA GLY A 204 -10.82 13.00 12.74
C GLY A 204 -9.52 13.05 11.91
N LYS A 205 -8.48 12.33 12.33
CA LYS A 205 -7.16 12.38 11.66
C LYS A 205 -7.16 11.80 10.26
N TYR A 206 -8.15 10.95 9.91
CA TYR A 206 -8.29 10.36 8.60
C TYR A 206 -9.19 11.16 7.64
N ASP A 207 -9.90 12.20 8.10
CA ASP A 207 -10.89 12.93 7.28
C ASP A 207 -10.28 13.50 5.98
N ASN A 208 -9.01 13.89 6.03
CA ASN A 208 -8.31 14.44 4.87
C ASN A 208 -7.81 13.39 3.87
N GLU A 209 -7.89 12.10 4.17
CA GLU A 209 -7.45 11.06 3.24
C GLU A 209 -8.60 10.22 2.68
N ILE A 210 -9.74 10.18 3.34
CA ILE A 210 -10.88 9.34 2.97
C ILE A 210 -11.69 9.96 1.83
N VAL A 211 -12.01 9.10 0.85
CA VAL A 211 -13.05 9.30 -0.16
C VAL A 211 -14.14 8.27 0.12
N PRO A 212 -15.35 8.69 0.55
CA PRO A 212 -16.44 7.76 0.85
C PRO A 212 -16.85 6.94 -0.38
N VAL A 213 -17.29 5.71 -0.14
CA VAL A 213 -17.78 4.79 -1.16
C VAL A 213 -19.27 4.60 -1.02
N SER A 214 -20.02 4.89 -2.08
CA SER A 214 -21.46 4.65 -2.15
C SER A 214 -21.72 3.26 -2.70
N VAL A 215 -22.20 2.35 -1.84
CA VAL A 215 -22.42 0.93 -2.18
C VAL A 215 -23.88 0.70 -2.54
N PRO A 216 -24.20 0.36 -3.82
CA PRO A 216 -25.56 0.09 -4.23
C PRO A 216 -26.20 -1.06 -3.46
N GLN A 217 -27.48 -0.93 -3.12
CA GLN A 217 -28.24 -1.96 -2.43
C GLN A 217 -29.23 -2.63 -3.39
N ARG A 218 -29.59 -3.90 -3.11
CA ARG A 218 -30.63 -4.59 -3.90
C ARG A 218 -31.99 -3.88 -3.83
N LYS A 219 -32.26 -3.20 -2.73
CA LYS A 219 -33.49 -2.40 -2.48
C LYS A 219 -33.12 -1.23 -1.58
N GLY A 220 -33.70 -0.06 -1.86
CA GLY A 220 -33.44 1.16 -1.07
C GLY A 220 -32.28 1.98 -1.60
N ASP A 221 -31.90 2.99 -0.82
CA ASP A 221 -30.83 3.89 -1.16
C ASP A 221 -29.45 3.23 -0.97
N PRO A 222 -28.41 3.68 -1.70
CA PRO A 222 -27.06 3.21 -1.47
C PRO A 222 -26.57 3.49 -0.05
N ILE A 223 -25.77 2.57 0.49
CA ILE A 223 -25.11 2.78 1.79
C ILE A 223 -23.76 3.46 1.55
N VAL A 224 -23.52 4.56 2.26
CA VAL A 224 -22.23 5.26 2.21
C VAL A 224 -21.28 4.72 3.25
N ILE A 225 -20.21 4.06 2.82
CA ILE A 225 -19.12 3.62 3.67
C ILE A 225 -18.08 4.74 3.71
N SER A 226 -17.80 5.29 4.89
CA SER A 226 -16.90 6.43 5.10
C SER A 226 -15.84 6.20 6.18
N LYS A 227 -15.82 5.04 6.81
CA LYS A 227 -14.84 4.66 7.85
C LYS A 227 -14.27 3.28 7.59
N ASP A 228 -13.03 3.08 8.02
CA ASP A 228 -12.43 1.75 8.05
C ASP A 228 -13.23 0.83 8.98
N GLU A 229 -13.35 -0.45 8.62
CA GLU A 229 -14.20 -1.37 9.36
C GLU A 229 -13.41 -2.19 10.39
N GLU A 230 -12.18 -2.57 10.10
CA GLU A 230 -11.46 -3.63 10.82
C GLU A 230 -11.17 -3.28 12.27
N TYR A 231 -10.75 -2.04 12.54
CA TYR A 231 -10.39 -1.64 13.91
C TYR A 231 -11.56 -1.70 14.90
N THR A 232 -12.79 -1.74 14.41
CA THR A 232 -14.02 -1.85 15.24
C THR A 232 -14.41 -3.29 15.52
N ASN A 233 -13.84 -4.27 14.80
CA ASN A 233 -14.21 -5.68 14.89
C ASN A 233 -13.45 -6.44 15.98
N VAL A 234 -12.44 -5.83 16.59
CA VAL A 234 -11.56 -6.49 17.55
C VAL A 234 -12.04 -6.31 19.00
N HIS A 235 -11.90 -7.38 19.78
CA HIS A 235 -12.04 -7.37 21.23
C HIS A 235 -10.66 -7.47 21.87
N LEU A 236 -10.09 -6.33 22.29
CA LEU A 236 -8.71 -6.23 22.76
C LEU A 236 -8.38 -7.16 23.95
N ASP A 237 -9.35 -7.36 24.85
CA ASP A 237 -9.25 -8.25 26.02
C ASP A 237 -9.13 -9.73 25.65
N LYS A 238 -9.57 -10.11 24.45
CA LYS A 238 -9.53 -11.49 23.97
C LYS A 238 -8.25 -11.83 23.20
N ILE A 239 -7.47 -10.83 22.78
CA ILE A 239 -6.26 -11.04 21.95
C ILE A 239 -5.28 -12.05 22.57
N PRO A 240 -4.91 -11.96 23.88
CA PRO A 240 -3.97 -12.91 24.48
C PRO A 240 -4.46 -14.36 24.49
N GLY A 241 -5.78 -14.56 24.46
CA GLY A 241 -6.40 -15.90 24.47
C GLY A 241 -6.60 -16.52 23.10
N LEU A 242 -6.25 -15.84 21.99
CA LEU A 242 -6.41 -16.36 20.64
C LEU A 242 -5.42 -17.50 20.35
N ARG A 243 -5.89 -18.50 19.59
CA ARG A 243 -5.06 -19.61 19.14
C ARG A 243 -4.15 -19.16 17.99
N PRO A 244 -2.90 -19.66 17.93
CA PRO A 244 -2.06 -19.48 16.77
C PRO A 244 -2.73 -19.99 15.49
N ALA A 245 -2.49 -19.31 14.37
CA ALA A 245 -3.18 -19.58 13.10
C ALA A 245 -2.39 -20.48 12.14
N PHE A 246 -1.07 -20.47 12.20
CA PHE A 246 -0.21 -21.12 11.20
C PHE A 246 0.61 -22.29 11.76
N ASP A 247 0.91 -22.27 13.04
CA ASP A 247 1.61 -23.34 13.77
C ASP A 247 0.96 -23.51 15.14
N LYS A 248 0.75 -24.73 15.60
CA LYS A 248 0.12 -25.03 16.91
C LYS A 248 0.89 -24.41 18.09
N GLU A 249 2.21 -24.39 17.99
CA GLU A 249 3.14 -23.80 18.97
C GLU A 249 3.59 -22.40 18.53
N GLY A 250 2.93 -21.82 17.53
CA GLY A 250 3.28 -20.54 16.95
C GLY A 250 2.82 -19.32 17.76
N THR A 251 3.14 -18.16 17.22
CA THR A 251 2.91 -16.86 17.86
C THR A 251 1.97 -15.97 17.07
N ILE A 252 1.76 -16.26 15.77
CA ILE A 252 0.92 -15.47 14.86
C ILE A 252 -0.55 -15.87 15.05
N THR A 253 -1.40 -14.87 15.27
CA THR A 253 -2.85 -15.05 15.45
C THR A 253 -3.64 -14.20 14.47
N ALA A 254 -4.95 -14.40 14.42
CA ALA A 254 -5.84 -13.56 13.61
C ALA A 254 -5.83 -12.07 14.03
N ALA A 255 -5.44 -11.73 15.25
CA ALA A 255 -5.43 -10.34 15.73
C ALA A 255 -4.06 -9.66 15.60
N ASN A 256 -2.95 -10.42 15.52
CA ASN A 256 -1.61 -9.86 15.32
C ASN A 256 -1.07 -10.03 13.89
N ALA A 257 -1.87 -10.61 12.99
CA ALA A 257 -1.72 -10.55 11.54
C ALA A 257 -2.62 -9.46 10.96
N SER A 258 -2.25 -8.88 9.82
CA SER A 258 -3.19 -8.06 9.05
C SER A 258 -4.31 -8.94 8.48
N THR A 259 -5.47 -8.35 8.28
CA THR A 259 -6.66 -9.03 7.75
C THR A 259 -6.71 -8.98 6.22
N LEU A 260 -7.62 -9.75 5.64
CA LEU A 260 -8.00 -9.66 4.22
C LEU A 260 -8.95 -8.48 4.05
N ASN A 261 -8.72 -7.62 3.05
CA ASN A 261 -9.47 -6.38 2.96
C ASN A 261 -9.72 -5.94 1.52
N ASP A 262 -10.67 -5.02 1.40
CA ASP A 262 -11.07 -4.37 0.16
C ASP A 262 -10.76 -2.87 0.26
N GLY A 263 -10.15 -2.27 -0.75
CA GLY A 263 -9.84 -0.85 -0.73
C GLY A 263 -8.95 -0.39 -1.87
N ALA A 264 -8.89 0.93 -2.04
CA ALA A 264 -8.06 1.58 -3.05
C ALA A 264 -7.45 2.87 -2.54
N SER A 265 -6.35 3.28 -3.15
CA SER A 265 -5.69 4.57 -2.89
C SER A 265 -5.12 5.14 -4.19
N ALA A 266 -5.09 6.46 -4.31
CA ALA A 266 -4.58 7.16 -5.48
C ALA A 266 -3.83 8.42 -5.08
N LEU A 267 -2.72 8.67 -5.76
CA LEU A 267 -1.92 9.88 -5.67
C LEU A 267 -1.83 10.51 -7.06
N ILE A 268 -1.77 11.84 -7.11
CA ILE A 268 -1.44 12.58 -8.32
C ILE A 268 -0.03 13.13 -8.18
N LEU A 269 0.84 12.70 -9.08
CA LEU A 269 2.22 13.14 -9.20
C LEU A 269 2.32 14.21 -10.27
N ALA A 270 3.13 15.24 -10.05
CA ALA A 270 3.37 16.28 -11.01
C ALA A 270 4.84 16.71 -11.03
N SER A 271 5.35 17.05 -12.21
CA SER A 271 6.65 17.72 -12.35
C SER A 271 6.57 19.13 -11.77
N LYS A 272 7.71 19.71 -11.43
CA LYS A 272 7.78 21.11 -10.98
C LYS A 272 7.18 22.06 -12.02
N GLU A 273 7.48 21.82 -13.28
CA GLU A 273 6.99 22.61 -14.40
C GLU A 273 5.44 22.55 -14.50
N ALA A 274 4.86 21.37 -14.31
CA ALA A 274 3.41 21.19 -14.29
C ALA A 274 2.76 21.90 -13.09
N VAL A 275 3.40 21.82 -11.92
CA VAL A 275 2.93 22.54 -10.71
C VAL A 275 2.86 24.03 -10.98
N GLU A 276 3.92 24.62 -11.52
CA GLU A 276 3.99 26.05 -11.83
C GLU A 276 3.01 26.44 -12.94
N LYS A 277 3.00 25.70 -14.04
CA LYS A 277 2.16 25.97 -15.23
C LYS A 277 0.67 25.91 -14.94
N HIS A 278 0.24 24.98 -14.09
CA HIS A 278 -1.17 24.77 -13.78
C HIS A 278 -1.61 25.32 -12.42
N GLY A 279 -0.70 25.98 -11.67
CA GLY A 279 -1.00 26.55 -10.35
C GLY A 279 -1.40 25.49 -9.31
N LEU A 280 -0.85 24.29 -9.42
CA LEU A 280 -1.15 23.18 -8.49
C LEU A 280 -0.51 23.44 -7.12
N LYS A 281 -1.07 22.85 -6.08
CA LYS A 281 -0.57 22.97 -4.70
C LYS A 281 0.08 21.67 -4.28
N PRO A 282 1.41 21.59 -4.21
CA PRO A 282 2.09 20.42 -3.67
C PRO A 282 1.72 20.17 -2.20
N ILE A 283 1.54 18.91 -1.86
CA ILE A 283 1.34 18.47 -0.47
C ILE A 283 2.54 17.69 0.05
N ALA A 284 3.35 17.14 -0.86
CA ALA A 284 4.61 16.50 -0.55
C ALA A 284 5.51 16.47 -1.79
N LYS A 285 6.80 16.21 -1.57
CA LYS A 285 7.81 15.96 -2.60
C LYS A 285 8.38 14.56 -2.42
N ILE A 286 8.57 13.82 -3.51
CA ILE A 286 9.29 12.54 -3.48
C ILE A 286 10.80 12.85 -3.46
N VAL A 287 11.46 12.50 -2.36
CA VAL A 287 12.90 12.74 -2.18
C VAL A 287 13.70 11.60 -2.79
N SER A 288 13.34 10.37 -2.45
CA SER A 288 13.99 9.16 -2.97
C SER A 288 13.11 7.93 -2.81
N TYR A 289 13.49 6.87 -3.50
CA TYR A 289 12.88 5.55 -3.37
C TYR A 289 13.86 4.44 -3.72
N ALA A 290 13.57 3.24 -3.24
CA ALA A 290 14.36 2.04 -3.54
C ALA A 290 13.52 0.78 -3.45
N ASP A 291 13.96 -0.22 -4.21
CA ASP A 291 13.55 -1.61 -4.04
C ASP A 291 14.71 -2.41 -3.45
N ALA A 292 14.39 -3.49 -2.74
CA ALA A 292 15.33 -4.50 -2.33
C ALA A 292 14.66 -5.88 -2.39
N ALA A 293 15.49 -6.93 -2.41
CA ALA A 293 15.03 -8.30 -2.33
C ALA A 293 16.03 -9.15 -1.54
N GLN A 294 15.54 -10.24 -0.98
CA GLN A 294 16.29 -11.27 -0.26
C GLN A 294 15.60 -12.62 -0.42
N ASP A 295 16.05 -13.65 0.26
CA ASP A 295 15.40 -14.94 0.25
C ASP A 295 13.91 -14.83 0.59
N PRO A 296 13.00 -15.48 -0.16
CA PRO A 296 11.56 -15.38 0.02
C PRO A 296 11.06 -15.68 1.44
N LEU A 297 11.70 -16.59 2.15
CA LEU A 297 11.38 -16.88 3.55
C LEU A 297 11.47 -15.65 4.45
N TRP A 298 12.41 -14.76 4.16
CA TRP A 298 12.70 -13.55 4.94
C TRP A 298 12.02 -12.29 4.41
N PHE A 299 10.95 -12.43 3.60
CA PHE A 299 10.23 -11.26 3.08
C PHE A 299 9.86 -10.24 4.17
N THR A 300 9.60 -10.71 5.38
CA THR A 300 9.21 -9.92 6.56
C THR A 300 10.19 -8.81 6.89
N THR A 301 11.49 -9.04 6.71
CA THR A 301 12.56 -8.07 7.02
C THR A 301 13.14 -7.38 5.78
N ALA A 302 12.60 -7.63 4.60
CA ALA A 302 13.04 -6.98 3.37
C ALA A 302 12.95 -5.43 3.40
N PRO A 303 11.99 -4.77 4.11
CA PRO A 303 11.99 -3.32 4.27
C PRO A 303 13.29 -2.79 4.88
N SER A 304 13.91 -3.50 5.82
CA SER A 304 15.20 -3.12 6.42
C SER A 304 16.37 -3.14 5.42
N LYS A 305 16.19 -3.70 4.22
CA LYS A 305 17.14 -3.62 3.11
C LYS A 305 16.83 -2.47 2.15
N ALA A 306 15.53 -2.21 1.88
CA ALA A 306 15.10 -1.15 0.97
C ALA A 306 15.26 0.25 1.58
N VAL A 307 14.90 0.42 2.85
CA VAL A 307 14.95 1.71 3.56
C VAL A 307 16.35 2.33 3.56
N PRO A 308 17.43 1.62 3.94
CA PRO A 308 18.77 2.20 3.90
C PRO A 308 19.21 2.65 2.50
N ILE A 309 18.79 1.94 1.45
CA ILE A 309 19.09 2.33 0.07
C ILE A 309 18.36 3.64 -0.30
N ALA A 310 17.09 3.77 0.09
CA ALA A 310 16.33 5.00 -0.14
C ALA A 310 16.94 6.18 0.63
N LEU A 311 17.29 5.99 1.91
CA LEU A 311 17.96 6.99 2.73
C LEU A 311 19.31 7.42 2.15
N ALA A 312 20.14 6.48 1.70
CA ALA A 312 21.43 6.78 1.10
C ALA A 312 21.29 7.63 -0.18
N LYS A 313 20.27 7.35 -1.03
CA LYS A 313 19.95 8.16 -2.20
C LYS A 313 19.51 9.58 -1.83
N ALA A 314 18.88 9.76 -0.68
CA ALA A 314 18.48 11.05 -0.16
C ALA A 314 19.65 11.79 0.57
N GLY A 315 20.77 11.12 0.81
CA GLY A 315 21.84 11.64 1.67
C GLY A 315 21.44 11.75 3.13
N MET A 316 20.52 10.88 3.58
CA MET A 316 19.90 10.88 4.91
C MET A 316 20.20 9.60 5.68
N THR A 317 19.92 9.65 6.98
CA THR A 317 19.91 8.52 7.91
C THR A 317 18.52 8.37 8.54
N THR A 318 18.28 7.32 9.31
CA THR A 318 17.02 7.15 10.05
C THR A 318 16.72 8.29 11.03
N LYS A 319 17.75 9.00 11.51
CA LYS A 319 17.63 10.12 12.45
C LYS A 319 17.08 11.40 11.83
N ASP A 320 17.18 11.52 10.51
CA ASP A 320 16.71 12.68 9.74
C ASP A 320 15.21 12.55 9.38
N VAL A 321 14.59 11.40 9.69
CA VAL A 321 13.18 11.12 9.39
C VAL A 321 12.33 11.32 10.65
N ASP A 322 11.29 12.14 10.52
CA ASP A 322 10.42 12.50 11.62
C ASP A 322 9.41 11.40 11.96
N PHE A 323 8.78 10.80 10.93
CA PHE A 323 7.77 9.75 11.07
C PHE A 323 7.92 8.66 10.03
N TRP A 324 7.45 7.46 10.38
CA TRP A 324 7.52 6.27 9.55
C TRP A 324 6.15 5.60 9.39
N GLU A 325 5.89 5.09 8.20
CA GLU A 325 4.83 4.14 7.90
C GLU A 325 5.47 2.83 7.42
N LEU A 326 5.47 1.82 8.25
CA LEU A 326 5.92 0.46 7.92
C LEU A 326 4.70 -0.44 7.80
N ASN A 327 4.44 -0.97 6.60
CA ASN A 327 3.23 -1.78 6.41
C ASN A 327 3.23 -3.01 7.32
N GLN A 328 2.27 -3.08 8.21
CA GLN A 328 2.12 -4.12 9.22
C GLN A 328 1.44 -5.36 8.64
N ALA A 329 2.08 -6.06 7.67
CA ALA A 329 1.53 -7.32 7.15
C ALA A 329 1.29 -8.35 8.28
N PHE A 330 2.15 -8.30 9.30
CA PHE A 330 2.05 -8.97 10.59
C PHE A 330 2.67 -8.05 11.65
N SER A 331 2.28 -8.18 12.92
CA SER A 331 2.94 -7.44 14.01
C SER A 331 4.45 -7.65 14.04
N VAL A 332 4.90 -8.88 13.78
CA VAL A 332 6.33 -9.21 13.71
C VAL A 332 7.07 -8.45 12.63
N VAL A 333 6.42 -8.10 11.51
CA VAL A 333 7.03 -7.27 10.45
C VAL A 333 7.33 -5.87 10.96
N GLY A 334 6.37 -5.23 11.63
CA GLY A 334 6.55 -3.92 12.26
C GLY A 334 7.65 -3.95 13.31
N LEU A 335 7.60 -4.91 14.22
CA LEU A 335 8.58 -5.08 15.30
C LEU A 335 10.00 -5.32 14.78
N ALA A 336 10.18 -6.32 13.90
CA ALA A 336 11.50 -6.68 13.39
C ALA A 336 12.17 -5.54 12.61
N ASN A 337 11.43 -4.85 11.73
CA ASN A 337 12.00 -3.74 10.96
C ASN A 337 12.27 -2.53 11.84
N THR A 338 11.42 -2.22 12.83
CA THR A 338 11.67 -1.16 13.82
C THR A 338 12.96 -1.45 14.60
N GLN A 339 13.15 -2.69 15.05
CA GLN A 339 14.35 -3.14 15.75
C GLN A 339 15.61 -3.06 14.87
N ILE A 340 15.57 -3.64 13.65
CA ILE A 340 16.73 -3.69 12.74
C ILE A 340 17.17 -2.29 12.30
N LEU A 341 16.22 -1.40 12.02
CA LEU A 341 16.49 -0.03 11.58
C LEU A 341 16.79 0.92 12.72
N GLY A 342 16.62 0.50 13.98
CA GLY A 342 16.83 1.33 15.16
C GLY A 342 15.88 2.51 15.23
N LEU A 343 14.61 2.32 14.86
CA LEU A 343 13.59 3.37 14.86
C LEU A 343 12.97 3.54 16.25
N ASP A 344 12.52 4.74 16.54
CA ASP A 344 11.69 5.03 17.70
C ASP A 344 10.25 4.53 17.46
N PRO A 345 9.72 3.54 18.23
CA PRO A 345 8.38 3.01 18.04
C PRO A 345 7.27 4.07 18.15
N GLU A 346 7.51 5.18 18.87
CA GLU A 346 6.54 6.28 18.99
C GLU A 346 6.46 7.16 17.72
N LYS A 347 7.35 6.93 16.75
CA LYS A 347 7.37 7.60 15.45
C LYS A 347 6.95 6.68 14.30
N VAL A 348 6.62 5.42 14.59
CA VAL A 348 6.22 4.42 13.58
C VAL A 348 4.72 4.17 13.68
N ASP A 349 4.00 4.27 12.55
CA ASP A 349 2.56 3.97 12.41
C ASP A 349 1.71 4.64 13.52
N VAL A 350 1.94 5.93 13.72
CA VAL A 350 1.38 6.69 14.86
C VAL A 350 -0.13 6.82 14.86
N ASN A 351 -0.77 6.61 13.72
CA ASN A 351 -2.22 6.55 13.58
C ASN A 351 -2.76 5.10 13.49
N GLY A 352 -1.93 4.09 13.77
CA GLY A 352 -2.24 2.68 13.52
C GLY A 352 -1.86 2.27 12.10
N GLY A 353 -1.71 0.96 11.87
CA GLY A 353 -1.27 0.39 10.60
C GLY A 353 -2.12 -0.79 10.14
N ALA A 354 -1.61 -1.59 9.21
CA ALA A 354 -2.37 -2.61 8.51
C ALA A 354 -2.94 -3.72 9.41
N VAL A 355 -2.38 -3.99 10.59
CA VAL A 355 -2.95 -4.91 11.57
C VAL A 355 -4.32 -4.43 12.03
N ALA A 356 -4.49 -3.11 12.21
CA ALA A 356 -5.73 -2.52 12.68
C ALA A 356 -6.63 -2.00 11.56
N LEU A 357 -6.04 -1.52 10.46
CA LEU A 357 -6.77 -0.89 9.36
C LEU A 357 -7.08 -1.85 8.22
N GLY A 358 -6.27 -2.92 8.06
CA GLY A 358 -6.40 -3.87 6.98
C GLY A 358 -5.32 -3.76 5.89
N HIS A 359 -5.25 -4.80 5.04
CA HIS A 359 -4.18 -4.97 4.05
C HIS A 359 -4.70 -5.36 2.65
N PRO A 360 -5.45 -4.48 1.93
CA PRO A 360 -5.77 -4.72 0.54
C PRO A 360 -4.47 -4.68 -0.29
N LEU A 361 -3.99 -5.85 -0.75
CA LEU A 361 -2.62 -6.08 -1.22
C LEU A 361 -2.15 -5.04 -2.24
N GLY A 362 -2.89 -4.86 -3.33
CA GLY A 362 -2.52 -3.96 -4.41
C GLY A 362 -2.51 -2.48 -4.02
N SER A 363 -3.31 -2.08 -3.02
CA SER A 363 -3.45 -0.72 -2.55
C SER A 363 -2.45 -0.34 -1.44
N SER A 364 -2.06 -1.28 -0.59
CA SER A 364 -1.38 -0.98 0.66
C SER A 364 -0.10 -0.15 0.51
N GLY A 365 0.67 -0.37 -0.55
CA GLY A 365 1.89 0.40 -0.79
C GLY A 365 1.65 1.89 -1.05
N SER A 366 0.59 2.25 -1.73
CA SER A 366 0.18 3.65 -1.92
C SER A 366 -0.62 4.18 -0.72
N ARG A 367 -1.40 3.31 -0.04
CA ARG A 367 -2.15 3.65 1.17
C ARG A 367 -1.22 4.21 2.26
N ILE A 368 -0.10 3.53 2.55
CA ILE A 368 0.84 4.01 3.58
C ILE A 368 1.45 5.37 3.24
N LEU A 369 1.63 5.69 1.95
CA LEU A 369 2.08 7.02 1.53
C LEU A 369 1.00 8.09 1.77
N VAL A 370 -0.27 7.77 1.52
CA VAL A 370 -1.41 8.66 1.82
C VAL A 370 -1.45 9.00 3.30
N THR A 371 -1.37 7.99 4.16
CA THR A 371 -1.38 8.17 5.62
C THR A 371 -0.12 8.93 6.09
N LEU A 372 1.08 8.60 5.57
CA LEU A 372 2.32 9.28 5.94
C LEU A 372 2.27 10.78 5.66
N ILE A 373 1.76 11.20 4.49
CA ILE A 373 1.58 12.62 4.14
C ILE A 373 0.70 13.32 5.17
N ASN A 374 -0.41 12.70 5.57
CA ASN A 374 -1.29 13.26 6.58
C ASN A 374 -0.65 13.30 7.98
N VAL A 375 0.11 12.26 8.36
CA VAL A 375 0.86 12.21 9.63
C VAL A 375 1.87 13.37 9.67
N LEU A 376 2.63 13.60 8.60
CA LEU A 376 3.58 14.72 8.53
C LEU A 376 2.87 16.06 8.72
N LYS A 377 1.77 16.28 8.01
CA LYS A 377 0.97 17.51 8.11
C LYS A 377 0.38 17.72 9.50
N GLN A 378 -0.18 16.68 10.11
CA GLN A 378 -0.80 16.73 11.45
C GLN A 378 0.21 17.08 12.55
N ASN A 379 1.46 16.72 12.38
CA ASN A 379 2.53 16.93 13.36
C ASN A 379 3.50 18.07 13.00
N ASN A 380 3.21 18.86 11.93
CA ASN A 380 4.10 19.89 11.38
C ASN A 380 5.53 19.34 11.15
N ALA A 381 5.62 18.08 10.75
CA ALA A 381 6.86 17.38 10.50
C ALA A 381 7.25 17.50 9.02
N LYS A 382 8.53 17.29 8.73
CA LYS A 382 9.11 17.57 7.43
C LYS A 382 9.39 16.31 6.62
N ILE A 383 10.09 15.35 7.18
CA ILE A 383 10.57 14.17 6.46
C ILE A 383 9.84 12.92 6.93
N GLY A 384 9.28 12.19 5.97
CA GLY A 384 8.62 10.91 6.21
C GLY A 384 9.29 9.77 5.45
N GLY A 385 9.33 8.59 6.09
CA GLY A 385 9.79 7.36 5.48
C GLY A 385 8.69 6.31 5.42
N ALA A 386 8.56 5.63 4.30
CA ALA A 386 7.65 4.51 4.15
C ALA A 386 8.39 3.25 3.70
N GLY A 387 7.97 2.08 4.23
CA GLY A 387 8.50 0.78 3.85
C GLY A 387 7.41 -0.29 3.80
N ILE A 388 7.45 -1.12 2.79
CA ILE A 388 6.51 -2.23 2.61
C ILE A 388 7.22 -3.46 2.10
N CYS A 389 7.03 -4.60 2.79
CA CYS A 389 7.45 -5.90 2.30
C CYS A 389 6.50 -6.44 1.23
N ASN A 390 6.95 -7.41 0.46
CA ASN A 390 6.07 -8.17 -0.44
C ASN A 390 6.48 -9.64 -0.51
N GLY A 391 5.50 -10.51 -0.75
CA GLY A 391 5.76 -11.92 -1.04
C GLY A 391 6.81 -12.10 -2.14
N GLY A 392 7.59 -13.19 -2.09
CA GLY A 392 8.74 -13.42 -2.94
C GLY A 392 10.02 -12.75 -2.47
N GLY A 393 10.09 -12.30 -1.21
CA GLY A 393 11.31 -11.77 -0.58
C GLY A 393 11.61 -10.30 -0.86
N GLY A 394 10.68 -9.56 -1.46
CA GLY A 394 10.91 -8.18 -1.86
C GLY A 394 10.46 -7.13 -0.85
N ALA A 395 10.88 -5.88 -1.08
CA ALA A 395 10.35 -4.68 -0.45
C ALA A 395 10.48 -3.46 -1.34
N SER A 396 9.67 -2.45 -1.06
CA SER A 396 9.83 -1.09 -1.58
C SER A 396 9.90 -0.11 -0.42
N ALA A 397 10.66 0.97 -0.58
CA ALA A 397 10.76 2.08 0.36
C ALA A 397 10.76 3.42 -0.35
N MET A 398 10.22 4.45 0.31
CA MET A 398 10.16 5.81 -0.22
C MET A 398 10.38 6.82 0.90
N ILE A 399 11.14 7.87 0.60
CA ILE A 399 11.32 9.05 1.46
C ILE A 399 10.61 10.21 0.81
N ILE A 400 9.77 10.90 1.58
CA ILE A 400 9.01 12.08 1.15
C ILE A 400 9.30 13.27 2.06
N GLU A 401 9.14 14.46 1.50
CA GLU A 401 9.24 15.73 2.23
C GLU A 401 7.88 16.43 2.15
N ASN A 402 7.36 16.88 3.30
CA ASN A 402 6.12 17.67 3.41
C ASN A 402 6.33 19.07 2.80
N CYS A 403 5.34 19.59 2.07
CA CYS A 403 5.39 20.92 1.43
C CYS A 403 4.59 21.97 2.20
#